data_ad343979c4b23284a3884506850425aa
#
_entry.id   ad343979c4b23284a3884506850425aa
#
_cell.length_a   1.000
_cell.length_b   1.000
_cell.length_c   1.000
_cell.angle_alpha   90.00
_cell.angle_beta   90.00
_cell.angle_gamma   90.00
#
_symmetry.space_group_name_H-M   'P 1'
#
loop_
_entity.id
_entity.type
_entity.pdbx_description
1 polymer ?
#
loop_
_entity_poly.entity_id
_entity_poly.type
_entity_poly.pdbx_seq_one_letter_code
_entity_poly.pdbx_strand_id
1 'polypeptide(L)'
;MTLNVLVFPGGTEIGLEIYKSLCERRDIRLVSAGLDVPNHAPYVFARHHLVPSVHGPGWLERLNEILIAERIDYIFPAYDDVIVALARNAERLKARAVSSPLRTCLITRSKSQTYRLFDGIIPVPALYATPADVPDEAFPVFVKPDRGQGSQDTHLVPTREELTRNREGIAAVVI
;
A
#
# COMPACT_ATOMS: atom_id res chain seq x y z
N MET A 1 6.70 20.97 22.34
CA MET A 1 5.38 20.37 21.96
C MET A 1 5.70 18.99 21.41
N THR A 2 5.07 17.94 21.90
CA THR A 2 5.29 16.57 21.42
C THR A 2 4.23 16.23 20.39
N LEU A 3 4.65 15.76 19.22
CA LEU A 3 3.74 15.27 18.17
C LEU A 3 3.37 13.81 18.43
N ASN A 4 2.09 13.48 18.35
CA ASN A 4 1.60 12.12 18.46
C ASN A 4 1.36 11.55 17.06
N VAL A 5 2.08 10.51 16.70
CA VAL A 5 2.06 9.91 15.36
C VAL A 5 1.56 8.47 15.46
N LEU A 6 0.55 8.16 14.66
CA LEU A 6 0.07 6.80 14.47
C LEU A 6 0.69 6.19 13.21
N VAL A 7 1.36 5.05 13.34
CA VAL A 7 1.81 4.22 12.21
C VAL A 7 0.76 3.17 11.91
N PHE A 8 0.19 3.17 10.71
CA PHE A 8 -0.91 2.29 10.34
C PHE A 8 -0.77 1.70 8.92
N PRO A 9 -0.66 0.36 8.82
CA PRO A 9 -0.49 -0.63 9.89
C PRO A 9 0.95 -0.68 10.40
N GLY A 10 1.11 -0.79 11.74
CA GLY A 10 2.44 -0.84 12.36
C GLY A 10 3.19 -2.16 12.15
N GLY A 11 2.48 -3.24 11.82
CA GLY A 11 3.03 -4.59 11.68
C GLY A 11 3.64 -4.91 10.31
N THR A 12 3.82 -3.93 9.42
CA THR A 12 4.46 -4.07 8.13
C THR A 12 5.96 -3.73 8.20
N GLU A 13 6.72 -4.16 7.20
CA GLU A 13 8.13 -3.77 7.05
C GLU A 13 8.28 -2.24 7.00
N ILE A 14 7.44 -1.56 6.22
CA ILE A 14 7.41 -0.09 6.15
C ILE A 14 7.10 0.51 7.52
N GLY A 15 6.16 -0.08 8.28
CA GLY A 15 5.84 0.36 9.64
C GLY A 15 7.04 0.26 10.58
N LEU A 16 7.83 -0.79 10.46
CA LEU A 16 9.07 -0.96 11.23
C LEU A 16 10.13 0.07 10.83
N GLU A 17 10.27 0.38 9.54
CA GLU A 17 11.23 1.39 9.07
C GLU A 17 10.84 2.80 9.53
N ILE A 18 9.54 3.14 9.54
CA ILE A 18 9.04 4.39 10.12
C ILE A 18 9.39 4.44 11.62
N TYR A 19 9.16 3.35 12.35
CA TYR A 19 9.52 3.27 13.77
C TYR A 19 11.01 3.54 13.98
N LYS A 20 11.90 2.81 13.29
CA LYS A 20 13.35 2.98 13.41
C LYS A 20 13.81 4.40 13.10
N SER A 21 13.16 5.05 12.14
CA SER A 21 13.51 6.42 11.73
C SER A 21 13.12 7.48 12.77
N LEU A 22 12.13 7.20 13.61
CA LEU A 22 11.52 8.20 14.50
C LEU A 22 11.62 7.87 15.99
N CYS A 23 11.94 6.63 16.39
CA CYS A 23 11.86 6.19 17.79
C CYS A 23 12.83 6.93 18.74
N GLU A 24 13.94 7.49 18.25
CA GLU A 24 14.88 8.25 19.03
C GLU A 24 14.53 9.74 19.17
N ARG A 25 13.49 10.20 18.47
CA ARG A 25 13.02 11.58 18.52
C ARG A 25 12.25 11.85 19.80
N ARG A 26 12.74 12.77 20.64
CA ARG A 26 12.10 13.13 21.91
C ARG A 26 10.84 13.96 21.75
N ASP A 27 10.68 14.59 20.61
CA ASP A 27 9.53 15.43 20.25
C ASP A 27 8.42 14.65 19.52
N ILE A 28 8.58 13.32 19.33
CA ILE A 28 7.60 12.45 18.67
C ILE A 28 7.23 11.29 19.60
N ARG A 29 5.94 11.07 19.79
CA ARG A 29 5.38 9.87 20.44
C ARG A 29 4.78 8.98 19.36
N LEU A 30 5.31 7.76 19.23
CA LEU A 30 4.84 6.77 18.28
C LEU A 30 3.82 5.82 18.89
N VAL A 31 2.70 5.67 18.21
CA VAL A 31 1.65 4.68 18.47
C VAL A 31 1.46 3.87 17.19
N SER A 32 1.05 2.63 17.28
CA SER A 32 0.71 1.83 16.12
C SER A 32 -0.70 1.26 16.20
N ALA A 33 -1.26 0.95 15.02
CA ALA A 33 -2.48 0.18 14.90
C ALA A 33 -2.34 -0.84 13.76
N GLY A 34 -3.16 -1.88 13.76
CA GLY A 34 -3.14 -2.90 12.72
C GLY A 34 -4.16 -3.99 12.94
N LEU A 35 -4.14 -5.00 12.06
CA LEU A 35 -4.97 -6.19 12.15
C LEU A 35 -4.54 -7.08 13.34
N ASP A 36 -5.48 -7.87 13.83
CA ASP A 36 -5.21 -8.94 14.78
C ASP A 36 -4.58 -10.16 14.07
N VAL A 37 -3.32 -10.01 13.72
CA VAL A 37 -2.51 -11.06 13.08
C VAL A 37 -1.10 -11.06 13.70
N PRO A 38 -0.42 -12.21 13.78
CA PRO A 38 0.93 -12.29 14.30
C PRO A 38 1.89 -11.36 13.53
N ASN A 39 2.49 -10.40 14.24
CA ASN A 39 3.48 -9.47 13.70
C ASN A 39 4.32 -8.85 14.81
N HIS A 40 5.30 -8.03 14.45
CA HIS A 40 6.23 -7.40 15.39
C HIS A 40 5.68 -6.17 16.13
N ALA A 41 4.61 -5.53 15.65
CA ALA A 41 4.17 -4.24 16.16
C ALA A 41 3.91 -4.21 17.68
N PRO A 42 3.25 -5.23 18.30
CA PRO A 42 3.02 -5.25 19.74
C PRO A 42 4.30 -5.29 20.59
N TYR A 43 5.43 -5.73 20.00
CA TYR A 43 6.73 -5.86 20.69
C TYR A 43 7.64 -4.66 20.44
N VAL A 44 7.37 -3.87 19.41
CA VAL A 44 8.19 -2.75 18.97
C VAL A 44 7.62 -1.42 19.47
N PHE A 45 6.33 -1.22 19.29
CA PHE A 45 5.67 0.02 19.70
C PHE A 45 5.23 -0.06 21.16
N ALA A 46 5.45 1.01 21.93
CA ALA A 46 4.99 1.09 23.33
C ALA A 46 3.44 0.96 23.45
N ARG A 47 2.73 1.30 22.39
CA ARG A 47 1.27 1.14 22.26
C ARG A 47 0.91 0.64 20.87
N HIS A 48 0.15 -0.47 20.84
CA HIS A 48 -0.41 -1.05 19.63
C HIS A 48 -1.90 -1.29 19.82
N HIS A 49 -2.69 -0.88 18.84
CA HIS A 49 -4.15 -1.02 18.86
C HIS A 49 -4.63 -1.90 17.71
N LEU A 50 -5.71 -2.63 17.95
CA LEU A 50 -6.33 -3.46 16.91
C LEU A 50 -7.39 -2.63 16.16
N VAL A 51 -7.33 -2.71 14.84
CA VAL A 51 -8.27 -2.09 13.90
C VAL A 51 -8.68 -3.14 12.88
N PRO A 52 -9.97 -3.28 12.54
CA PRO A 52 -10.42 -4.16 11.47
C PRO A 52 -9.79 -3.81 10.11
N SER A 53 -9.87 -4.74 9.16
CA SER A 53 -9.41 -4.52 7.79
C SER A 53 -10.08 -3.28 7.17
N VAL A 54 -9.30 -2.46 6.45
CA VAL A 54 -9.82 -1.31 5.70
C VAL A 54 -10.80 -1.70 4.58
N HIS A 55 -10.90 -2.98 4.26
CA HIS A 55 -11.87 -3.55 3.33
C HIS A 55 -13.16 -4.02 4.01
N GLY A 56 -13.18 -4.09 5.35
CA GLY A 56 -14.34 -4.53 6.14
C GLY A 56 -15.10 -3.36 6.77
N PRO A 57 -16.19 -3.64 7.48
CA PRO A 57 -16.95 -2.62 8.21
C PRO A 57 -16.24 -2.20 9.50
N GLY A 58 -16.56 -0.99 9.99
CA GLY A 58 -16.20 -0.53 11.34
C GLY A 58 -14.75 -0.09 11.53
N TRP A 59 -13.89 -0.23 10.51
CA TRP A 59 -12.47 0.15 10.65
C TRP A 59 -12.28 1.65 10.88
N LEU A 60 -13.07 2.50 10.21
CA LEU A 60 -12.90 3.95 10.28
C LEU A 60 -13.37 4.49 11.63
N GLU A 61 -14.48 3.98 12.12
CA GLU A 61 -15.01 4.30 13.44
C GLU A 61 -14.00 3.90 14.52
N ARG A 62 -13.49 2.65 14.45
CA ARG A 62 -12.48 2.15 15.39
C ARG A 62 -11.18 2.94 15.31
N LEU A 63 -10.72 3.28 14.10
CA LEU A 63 -9.54 4.11 13.92
C LEU A 63 -9.74 5.49 14.58
N ASN A 64 -10.87 6.15 14.33
CA ASN A 64 -11.18 7.46 14.92
C ASN A 64 -11.24 7.44 16.45
N GLU A 65 -11.76 6.37 17.07
CA GLU A 65 -11.71 6.19 18.54
C GLU A 65 -10.26 6.23 19.04
N ILE A 66 -9.35 5.51 18.35
CA ILE A 66 -7.93 5.47 18.70
C ILE A 66 -7.30 6.86 18.50
N LEU A 67 -7.59 7.52 17.37
CA LEU A 67 -7.04 8.83 17.05
C LEU A 67 -7.39 9.85 18.16
N ILE A 68 -8.62 9.81 18.66
CA ILE A 68 -9.08 10.68 19.75
C ILE A 68 -8.43 10.28 21.08
N ALA A 69 -8.49 9.01 21.45
CA ALA A 69 -7.98 8.52 22.73
C ALA A 69 -6.48 8.75 22.90
N GLU A 70 -5.72 8.55 21.83
CA GLU A 70 -4.26 8.74 21.79
C GLU A 70 -3.85 10.18 21.44
N ARG A 71 -4.80 11.07 21.15
CA ARG A 71 -4.57 12.47 20.72
C ARG A 71 -3.61 12.53 19.54
N ILE A 72 -3.87 11.72 18.52
CA ILE A 72 -3.01 11.61 17.35
C ILE A 72 -3.09 12.88 16.49
N ASP A 73 -1.94 13.43 16.14
CA ASP A 73 -1.82 14.58 15.23
C ASP A 73 -1.72 14.11 13.78
N TYR A 74 -0.92 13.07 13.53
CA TYR A 74 -0.63 12.58 12.17
C TYR A 74 -0.73 11.05 12.09
N ILE A 75 -1.22 10.57 10.95
CA ILE A 75 -1.23 9.14 10.58
C ILE A 75 -0.21 8.94 9.47
N PHE A 76 0.77 8.06 9.71
CA PHE A 76 1.70 7.58 8.69
C PHE A 76 1.21 6.24 8.15
N PRO A 77 0.64 6.20 6.94
CA PRO A 77 0.22 4.94 6.34
C PRO A 77 1.43 4.12 5.90
N ALA A 78 1.39 2.83 6.20
CA ALA A 78 2.48 1.89 5.92
C ALA A 78 2.03 0.71 5.03
N TYR A 79 0.98 0.90 4.22
CA TYR A 79 0.43 -0.12 3.32
C TYR A 79 -0.43 0.53 2.24
N ASP A 80 -0.30 0.08 0.98
CA ASP A 80 -0.93 0.73 -0.18
C ASP A 80 -2.45 0.89 -0.07
N ASP A 81 -3.16 -0.18 0.35
CA ASP A 81 -4.61 -0.12 0.47
C ASP A 81 -5.06 0.80 1.60
N VAL A 82 -4.25 0.90 2.66
CA VAL A 82 -4.47 1.86 3.76
C VAL A 82 -4.28 3.29 3.28
N ILE A 83 -3.27 3.57 2.45
CA ILE A 83 -3.08 4.89 1.83
C ILE A 83 -4.35 5.33 1.11
N VAL A 84 -4.88 4.46 0.24
CA VAL A 84 -6.11 4.74 -0.52
C VAL A 84 -7.32 4.89 0.38
N ALA A 85 -7.48 4.01 1.39
CA ALA A 85 -8.60 4.06 2.32
C ALA A 85 -8.61 5.35 3.16
N LEU A 86 -7.46 5.78 3.66
CA LEU A 86 -7.32 7.04 4.39
C LEU A 86 -7.59 8.24 3.48
N ALA A 87 -7.03 8.26 2.26
CA ALA A 87 -7.25 9.35 1.32
C ALA A 87 -8.72 9.48 0.91
N ARG A 88 -9.47 8.38 0.77
CA ARG A 88 -10.93 8.39 0.51
C ARG A 88 -11.75 8.95 1.66
N ASN A 89 -11.27 8.82 2.88
CA ASN A 89 -11.98 9.22 4.09
C ASN A 89 -11.34 10.43 4.78
N ALA A 90 -10.48 11.20 4.09
CA ALA A 90 -9.67 12.26 4.67
C ALA A 90 -10.48 13.26 5.51
N GLU A 91 -11.68 13.65 5.06
CA GLU A 91 -12.56 14.59 5.77
C GLU A 91 -13.24 13.97 7.02
N ARG A 92 -13.29 12.63 7.10
CA ARG A 92 -13.91 11.91 8.22
C ARG A 92 -12.89 11.52 9.30
N LEU A 93 -11.60 11.63 9.01
CA LEU A 93 -10.52 11.31 9.96
C LEU A 93 -10.42 12.37 11.07
N LYS A 94 -10.11 11.92 12.27
CA LYS A 94 -9.86 12.79 13.44
C LYS A 94 -8.40 13.20 13.62
N ALA A 95 -7.55 12.86 12.65
CA ALA A 95 -6.15 13.28 12.55
C ALA A 95 -5.76 13.42 11.08
N ARG A 96 -4.64 14.08 10.80
CA ARG A 96 -4.17 14.30 9.44
C ARG A 96 -3.40 13.09 8.91
N ALA A 97 -3.87 12.46 7.84
CA ALA A 97 -3.10 11.43 7.14
C ALA A 97 -1.99 12.08 6.29
N VAL A 98 -0.76 11.56 6.43
CA VAL A 98 0.39 11.98 5.62
C VAL A 98 0.33 11.17 4.32
N SER A 99 -0.42 11.67 3.36
CA SER A 99 -0.59 11.03 2.05
C SER A 99 -0.83 12.08 0.96
N SER A 100 -0.73 11.64 -0.30
CA SER A 100 -1.11 12.45 -1.45
C SER A 100 -2.63 12.55 -1.60
N PRO A 101 -3.14 13.49 -2.44
CA PRO A 101 -4.56 13.52 -2.79
C PRO A 101 -5.06 12.17 -3.34
N LEU A 102 -6.33 11.85 -3.12
CA LEU A 102 -6.92 10.57 -3.52
C LEU A 102 -6.62 10.17 -4.97
N ARG A 103 -6.71 11.13 -5.91
CA ARG A 103 -6.40 10.86 -7.33
C ARG A 103 -4.98 10.32 -7.51
N THR A 104 -3.99 10.92 -6.84
CA THR A 104 -2.59 10.46 -6.89
C THR A 104 -2.47 9.07 -6.28
N CYS A 105 -3.08 8.84 -5.11
CA CYS A 105 -3.06 7.52 -4.45
C CYS A 105 -3.66 6.42 -5.33
N LEU A 106 -4.73 6.70 -6.06
CA LEU A 106 -5.37 5.75 -6.98
C LEU A 106 -4.48 5.43 -8.18
N ILE A 107 -3.82 6.43 -8.76
CA ILE A 107 -2.90 6.26 -9.88
C ILE A 107 -1.69 5.42 -9.45
N THR A 108 -1.04 5.78 -8.36
CA THR A 108 0.17 5.09 -7.88
C THR A 108 -0.11 3.66 -7.38
N ARG A 109 -1.35 3.38 -6.96
CA ARG A 109 -1.79 2.02 -6.59
C ARG A 109 -1.94 1.08 -7.79
N SER A 110 -2.08 1.62 -9.01
CA SER A 110 -2.25 0.86 -10.26
C SER A 110 -1.04 1.05 -11.16
N LYS A 111 -0.33 -0.05 -11.47
CA LYS A 111 0.83 -0.04 -12.35
C LYS A 111 0.45 0.45 -13.74
N SER A 112 -0.68 -0.03 -14.27
CA SER A 112 -1.16 0.37 -15.60
C SER A 112 -1.50 1.85 -15.68
N GLN A 113 -2.12 2.42 -14.64
CA GLN A 113 -2.41 3.86 -14.61
C GLN A 113 -1.15 4.69 -14.47
N THR A 114 -0.19 4.24 -13.64
CA THR A 114 1.11 4.90 -13.48
C THR A 114 1.87 4.91 -14.81
N TYR A 115 1.96 3.77 -15.51
CA TYR A 115 2.68 3.68 -16.77
C TYR A 115 2.02 4.53 -17.87
N ARG A 116 0.67 4.50 -17.98
CA ARG A 116 -0.04 5.39 -18.93
C ARG A 116 0.15 6.87 -18.63
N LEU A 117 0.26 7.24 -17.35
CA LEU A 117 0.51 8.64 -16.97
C LEU A 117 1.90 9.13 -17.41
N PHE A 118 2.90 8.24 -17.36
CA PHE A 118 4.29 8.58 -17.68
C PHE A 118 4.68 8.22 -19.11
N ASP A 119 3.81 7.57 -19.87
CA ASP A 119 4.05 7.25 -21.27
C ASP A 119 4.35 8.50 -22.10
N GLY A 120 5.41 8.46 -22.90
CA GLY A 120 5.90 9.61 -23.64
C GLY A 120 6.66 10.68 -22.81
N ILE A 121 6.73 10.53 -21.47
CA ILE A 121 7.50 11.45 -20.58
C ILE A 121 8.82 10.79 -20.17
N ILE A 122 8.75 9.54 -19.75
CA ILE A 122 9.92 8.71 -19.41
C ILE A 122 9.73 7.30 -19.99
N PRO A 123 10.80 6.51 -20.18
CA PRO A 123 10.65 5.11 -20.54
C PRO A 123 9.81 4.36 -19.52
N VAL A 124 8.76 3.71 -19.98
CA VAL A 124 7.87 2.86 -19.16
C VAL A 124 7.79 1.47 -19.80
N PRO A 125 7.51 0.42 -19.01
CA PRO A 125 7.25 -0.90 -19.56
C PRO A 125 6.04 -0.89 -20.48
N ALA A 126 6.07 -1.69 -21.54
CA ALA A 126 4.91 -1.89 -22.40
C ALA A 126 3.77 -2.56 -21.65
N LEU A 127 2.53 -2.17 -21.96
CA LEU A 127 1.32 -2.73 -21.38
C LEU A 127 0.53 -3.48 -22.44
N TYR A 128 0.21 -4.73 -22.19
CA TYR A 128 -0.64 -5.51 -23.06
C TYR A 128 -1.97 -5.81 -22.36
N ALA A 129 -3.07 -5.61 -23.06
CA ALA A 129 -4.41 -5.80 -22.50
C ALA A 129 -4.73 -7.29 -22.31
N THR A 130 -4.25 -8.13 -23.22
CA THR A 130 -4.43 -9.58 -23.18
C THR A 130 -3.13 -10.32 -23.51
N PRO A 131 -2.98 -11.59 -23.12
CA PRO A 131 -1.85 -12.42 -23.53
C PRO A 131 -1.68 -12.52 -25.05
N ALA A 132 -2.76 -12.39 -25.82
CA ALA A 132 -2.71 -12.46 -27.28
C ALA A 132 -2.08 -11.22 -27.91
N ASP A 133 -2.10 -10.07 -27.22
CA ASP A 133 -1.53 -8.83 -27.71
C ASP A 133 -0.01 -8.77 -27.55
N VAL A 134 0.60 -9.70 -26.78
CA VAL A 134 2.05 -9.75 -26.57
C VAL A 134 2.71 -10.26 -27.85
N PRO A 135 3.60 -9.51 -28.53
CA PRO A 135 4.30 -10.01 -29.70
C PRO A 135 5.33 -11.08 -29.35
N ASP A 136 5.63 -11.99 -30.27
CA ASP A 136 6.53 -13.13 -29.99
C ASP A 136 7.96 -12.68 -29.66
N GLU A 137 8.41 -11.60 -30.27
CA GLU A 137 9.72 -10.99 -30.04
C GLU A 137 9.85 -10.33 -28.65
N ALA A 138 8.75 -10.11 -27.95
CA ALA A 138 8.78 -9.53 -26.60
C ALA A 138 9.16 -10.53 -25.51
N PHE A 139 9.08 -11.84 -25.81
CA PHE A 139 9.45 -12.84 -24.79
C PHE A 139 10.96 -12.90 -24.52
N PRO A 140 11.38 -13.11 -23.27
CA PRO A 140 10.58 -13.38 -22.07
C PRO A 140 9.89 -12.13 -21.51
N VAL A 141 8.68 -12.29 -20.93
CA VAL A 141 7.91 -11.20 -20.34
C VAL A 141 7.74 -11.36 -18.83
N PHE A 142 7.62 -10.23 -18.12
CA PHE A 142 7.23 -10.22 -16.73
C PHE A 142 5.72 -10.00 -16.59
N VAL A 143 5.06 -10.90 -15.88
CA VAL A 143 3.65 -10.82 -15.57
C VAL A 143 3.48 -10.48 -14.10
N LYS A 144 2.64 -9.49 -13.80
CA LYS A 144 2.36 -9.07 -12.42
C LYS A 144 0.96 -8.45 -12.32
N PRO A 145 0.32 -8.54 -11.14
CA PRO A 145 -0.98 -7.92 -10.94
C PRO A 145 -0.87 -6.39 -11.06
N ASP A 146 -1.90 -5.77 -11.63
CA ASP A 146 -2.00 -4.30 -11.71
C ASP A 146 -1.89 -3.65 -10.32
N ARG A 147 -2.58 -4.26 -9.35
CA ARG A 147 -2.56 -3.86 -7.94
C ARG A 147 -1.99 -4.99 -7.11
N GLY A 148 -0.76 -4.86 -6.71
CA GLY A 148 -0.04 -5.84 -5.89
C GLY A 148 1.21 -5.22 -5.29
N GLN A 149 1.76 -5.84 -4.26
CA GLN A 149 2.96 -5.40 -3.56
C GLN A 149 3.78 -6.61 -3.10
N GLY A 150 5.02 -6.38 -2.68
CA GLY A 150 5.91 -7.44 -2.18
C GLY A 150 6.23 -8.51 -3.22
N SER A 151 6.20 -8.17 -4.52
CA SER A 151 6.44 -9.12 -5.64
C SER A 151 5.53 -10.34 -5.66
N GLN A 152 4.39 -10.31 -4.95
CA GLN A 152 3.40 -11.37 -4.99
C GLN A 152 2.81 -11.47 -6.40
N ASP A 153 2.58 -12.73 -6.84
CA ASP A 153 2.01 -13.06 -8.14
C ASP A 153 2.78 -12.44 -9.33
N THR A 154 4.11 -12.24 -9.16
CA THR A 154 4.99 -11.76 -10.21
C THR A 154 5.78 -12.93 -10.79
N HIS A 155 5.71 -13.13 -12.10
CA HIS A 155 6.32 -14.27 -12.78
C HIS A 155 7.10 -13.82 -14.02
N LEU A 156 8.29 -14.38 -14.21
CA LEU A 156 8.97 -14.37 -15.51
C LEU A 156 8.37 -15.47 -16.36
N VAL A 157 7.86 -15.12 -17.52
CA VAL A 157 7.21 -16.05 -18.45
C VAL A 157 8.03 -16.11 -19.75
N PRO A 158 8.74 -17.21 -20.01
CA PRO A 158 9.65 -17.31 -21.13
C PRO A 158 8.96 -17.48 -22.49
N THR A 159 7.74 -18.05 -22.52
CA THR A 159 7.05 -18.38 -23.79
C THR A 159 5.58 -18.02 -23.78
N ARG A 160 4.99 -17.91 -24.96
CA ARG A 160 3.56 -17.68 -25.16
C ARG A 160 2.70 -18.82 -24.61
N GLU A 161 3.15 -20.06 -24.73
CA GLU A 161 2.43 -21.24 -24.23
C GLU A 161 2.29 -21.17 -22.69
N GLU A 162 3.34 -20.77 -22.00
CA GLU A 162 3.32 -20.58 -20.56
C GLU A 162 2.43 -19.40 -20.15
N LEU A 163 2.48 -18.29 -20.89
CA LEU A 163 1.61 -17.15 -20.67
C LEU A 163 0.13 -17.52 -20.80
N THR A 164 -0.20 -18.35 -21.80
CA THR A 164 -1.58 -18.78 -22.03
C THR A 164 -2.08 -19.77 -20.96
N ARG A 165 -1.18 -20.61 -20.41
CA ARG A 165 -1.49 -21.58 -19.36
C ARG A 165 -1.77 -20.92 -18.01
N ASN A 166 -1.08 -19.84 -17.69
CA ASN A 166 -1.15 -19.14 -16.40
C ASN A 166 -2.23 -18.03 -16.37
N ARG A 167 -3.32 -18.19 -17.12
CA ARG A 167 -4.37 -17.17 -17.33
C ARG A 167 -5.19 -16.78 -16.09
N GLU A 168 -5.25 -17.61 -15.06
CA GLU A 168 -6.10 -17.34 -13.88
C GLU A 168 -5.45 -16.28 -12.98
N GLY A 169 -6.06 -15.08 -12.93
CA GLY A 169 -5.73 -14.02 -11.98
C GLY A 169 -4.85 -12.87 -12.50
N ILE A 170 -4.44 -12.85 -13.77
CA ILE A 170 -3.55 -11.81 -14.30
C ILE A 170 -4.37 -10.63 -14.82
N ALA A 171 -4.38 -9.52 -14.08
CA ALA A 171 -5.09 -8.29 -14.45
C ALA A 171 -4.26 -7.34 -15.34
N ALA A 172 -2.95 -7.55 -15.48
CA ALA A 172 -2.08 -6.79 -16.38
C ALA A 172 -0.82 -7.57 -16.72
N VAL A 173 -0.42 -7.54 -17.98
CA VAL A 173 0.89 -8.00 -18.44
C VAL A 173 1.78 -6.78 -18.56
N VAL A 174 2.95 -6.83 -17.92
CA VAL A 174 3.93 -5.76 -17.92
C VAL A 174 5.28 -6.35 -18.27
N ILE A 175 5.97 -5.78 -19.21
CA ILE A 175 7.28 -6.19 -19.67
C ILE A 175 8.35 -5.30 -19.07
#